data_1e594b8894df5da5d1374f997b9c3fdf
#
_entry.id   1e594b8894df5da5d1374f997b9c3fdf
#
_cell.length_a   1.000
_cell.length_b   1.000
_cell.length_c   1.000
_cell.angle_alpha   90.00
_cell.angle_beta   90.00
_cell.angle_gamma   90.00
#
_symmetry.space_group_name_H-M   'P 1'
#
loop_
_entity.id
_entity.type
_entity.pdbx_description
1 polymer ?
#
loop_
_entity_poly.entity_id
_entity_poly.type
_entity_poly.pdbx_seq_one_letter_code
_entity_poly.pdbx_strand_id
1 'polypeptide(L)'
;MTIFQIKILFQEELSEIYSKSEIEELFSIFAEHFLNLNKIELRHSLENELSENDSNKFSEAISELKTGKPFQQILGETEFYGMKFFVNEHVLIPRPETEELLELAIGKIQDSRFEIQDSRFDIQGLKVFDSAQTDNAETERLREPQPDNSKTLPFSNPQTLQLSNSPTKILDIGTGSGIIPIVLKKFFPEAEVSAIDISSEALEIAKRNAEFHQTEINFINKDYLTEKLDEVYDVIISNPPYIGIEENPEIEVSVKGFEPNLALFSPTSDALIFYRKIAEDCKKHLAENGLLFLEINQKLGKETLELYKEGFSDVELLKDMSGNDRMIFGRK
;
A
#
# COMPACT_ATOMS: atom_id res chain seq x y z
N MET A 1 -28.88 -1.65 -26.57
CA MET A 1 -29.02 -2.44 -25.30
C MET A 1 -29.10 -1.46 -24.14
N THR A 2 -30.03 -1.67 -23.17
CA THR A 2 -30.11 -0.79 -21.99
C THR A 2 -29.09 -1.22 -20.91
N ILE A 3 -28.80 -0.32 -19.96
CA ILE A 3 -27.95 -0.63 -18.79
C ILE A 3 -28.54 -1.79 -17.98
N PHE A 4 -29.87 -1.85 -17.86
CA PHE A 4 -30.56 -2.96 -17.21
C PHE A 4 -30.31 -4.31 -17.91
N GLN A 5 -30.35 -4.33 -19.24
CA GLN A 5 -30.07 -5.55 -20.02
C GLN A 5 -28.63 -6.03 -19.84
N ILE A 6 -27.65 -5.11 -19.77
CA ILE A 6 -26.26 -5.47 -19.45
C ILE A 6 -26.16 -6.02 -18.02
N LYS A 7 -26.86 -5.43 -17.05
CA LYS A 7 -26.89 -5.96 -15.66
C LYS A 7 -27.40 -7.40 -15.62
N ILE A 8 -28.45 -7.71 -16.37
CA ILE A 8 -28.97 -9.10 -16.47
C ILE A 8 -27.90 -10.00 -17.10
N LEU A 9 -27.26 -9.56 -18.17
CA LEU A 9 -26.19 -10.32 -18.82
C LEU A 9 -25.02 -10.62 -17.86
N PHE A 10 -24.60 -9.65 -17.02
CA PHE A 10 -23.61 -9.88 -15.96
C PHE A 10 -24.06 -11.00 -15.02
N GLN A 11 -25.34 -10.99 -14.59
CA GLN A 11 -25.86 -12.02 -13.68
C GLN A 11 -25.90 -13.41 -14.34
N GLU A 12 -26.36 -13.50 -15.58
CA GLU A 12 -26.49 -14.77 -16.29
C GLU A 12 -25.12 -15.38 -16.59
N GLU A 13 -24.18 -14.58 -17.10
CA GLU A 13 -22.89 -15.05 -17.59
C GLU A 13 -21.87 -15.34 -16.48
N LEU A 14 -22.01 -14.71 -15.31
CA LEU A 14 -21.03 -14.81 -14.22
C LEU A 14 -21.54 -15.62 -13.01
N SER A 15 -22.82 -16.03 -12.99
CA SER A 15 -23.44 -16.70 -11.84
C SER A 15 -22.82 -18.04 -11.43
N GLU A 16 -22.09 -18.71 -12.32
CA GLU A 16 -21.37 -19.94 -12.02
C GLU A 16 -20.01 -19.71 -11.36
N ILE A 17 -19.49 -18.49 -11.43
CA ILE A 17 -18.13 -18.15 -10.98
C ILE A 17 -18.16 -17.25 -9.73
N TYR A 18 -19.09 -16.30 -9.70
CA TYR A 18 -19.18 -15.29 -8.65
C TYR A 18 -20.52 -15.36 -7.91
N SER A 19 -20.52 -15.02 -6.64
CA SER A 19 -21.76 -14.84 -5.88
C SER A 19 -22.59 -13.65 -6.41
N LYS A 20 -23.88 -13.64 -6.11
CA LYS A 20 -24.77 -12.55 -6.53
C LYS A 20 -24.29 -11.17 -6.05
N SER A 21 -23.75 -11.08 -4.83
CA SER A 21 -23.24 -9.83 -4.27
C SER A 21 -21.99 -9.35 -4.98
N GLU A 22 -21.07 -10.25 -5.33
CA GLU A 22 -19.87 -9.94 -6.09
C GLU A 22 -20.21 -9.44 -7.50
N ILE A 23 -21.18 -10.10 -8.18
CA ILE A 23 -21.64 -9.67 -9.52
C ILE A 23 -22.24 -8.26 -9.46
N GLU A 24 -23.04 -7.95 -8.44
CA GLU A 24 -23.61 -6.62 -8.27
C GLU A 24 -22.56 -5.56 -8.01
N GLU A 25 -21.52 -5.88 -7.25
CA GLU A 25 -20.40 -4.97 -7.01
C GLU A 25 -19.55 -4.79 -8.26
N LEU A 26 -19.16 -5.89 -8.94
CA LEU A 26 -18.43 -5.84 -10.21
C LEU A 26 -19.18 -5.00 -11.24
N PHE A 27 -20.48 -5.24 -11.43
CA PHE A 27 -21.29 -4.44 -12.35
C PHE A 27 -21.25 -2.95 -12.00
N SER A 28 -21.34 -2.60 -10.71
CA SER A 28 -21.27 -1.21 -10.26
C SER A 28 -19.93 -0.57 -10.57
N ILE A 29 -18.81 -1.30 -10.32
CA ILE A 29 -17.45 -0.85 -10.60
C ILE A 29 -17.26 -0.60 -12.11
N PHE A 30 -17.66 -1.55 -12.95
CA PHE A 30 -17.55 -1.38 -14.42
C PHE A 30 -18.45 -0.26 -14.94
N ALA A 31 -19.66 -0.09 -14.39
CA ALA A 31 -20.54 0.99 -14.76
C ALA A 31 -19.99 2.37 -14.38
N GLU A 32 -19.39 2.48 -13.20
CA GLU A 32 -18.70 3.70 -12.78
C GLU A 32 -17.55 4.04 -13.71
N HIS A 33 -16.71 3.05 -14.04
CA HIS A 33 -15.55 3.25 -14.90
C HIS A 33 -15.92 3.56 -16.36
N PHE A 34 -16.86 2.80 -16.96
CA PHE A 34 -17.18 2.94 -18.39
C PHE A 34 -18.15 4.06 -18.69
N LEU A 35 -19.10 4.32 -17.77
CA LEU A 35 -20.20 5.27 -17.97
C LEU A 35 -20.06 6.53 -17.12
N ASN A 36 -19.10 6.56 -16.19
CA ASN A 36 -18.93 7.63 -15.19
C ASN A 36 -20.21 7.87 -14.36
N LEU A 37 -20.87 6.79 -13.97
CA LEU A 37 -22.11 6.81 -13.18
C LEU A 37 -21.83 6.23 -11.79
N ASN A 38 -22.00 7.02 -10.74
CA ASN A 38 -21.96 6.49 -9.38
C ASN A 38 -23.16 5.56 -9.09
N LYS A 39 -23.12 4.84 -7.95
CA LYS A 39 -24.16 3.85 -7.58
C LYS A 39 -25.60 4.43 -7.56
N ILE A 40 -25.76 5.72 -7.23
CA ILE A 40 -27.08 6.38 -7.20
C ILE A 40 -27.55 6.70 -8.62
N GLU A 41 -26.68 7.31 -9.41
CA GLU A 41 -26.97 7.65 -10.82
C GLU A 41 -27.24 6.39 -11.64
N LEU A 42 -26.48 5.33 -11.42
CA LEU A 42 -26.68 4.04 -12.07
C LEU A 42 -28.09 3.48 -11.83
N ARG A 43 -28.62 3.58 -10.60
CA ARG A 43 -29.99 3.13 -10.28
C ARG A 43 -31.06 3.91 -11.04
N HIS A 44 -30.85 5.19 -11.28
CA HIS A 44 -31.79 6.05 -12.02
C HIS A 44 -31.65 5.93 -13.54
N SER A 45 -30.53 5.39 -14.02
CA SER A 45 -30.19 5.30 -15.44
C SER A 45 -30.42 3.93 -16.06
N LEU A 46 -30.96 2.95 -15.34
CA LEU A 46 -31.06 1.56 -15.79
C LEU A 46 -31.79 1.39 -17.14
N GLU A 47 -32.77 2.23 -17.44
CA GLU A 47 -33.53 2.20 -18.70
C GLU A 47 -32.83 2.95 -19.85
N ASN A 48 -31.71 3.62 -19.59
CA ASN A 48 -30.98 4.34 -20.61
C ASN A 48 -30.31 3.36 -21.59
N GLU A 49 -30.33 3.71 -22.86
CA GLU A 49 -29.66 2.95 -23.91
C GLU A 49 -28.14 3.24 -23.87
N LEU A 50 -27.36 2.18 -24.01
CA LEU A 50 -25.91 2.26 -24.15
C LEU A 50 -25.52 2.48 -25.61
N SER A 51 -24.42 3.19 -25.83
CA SER A 51 -23.76 3.19 -27.13
C SER A 51 -23.29 1.78 -27.50
N GLU A 52 -23.09 1.52 -28.79
CA GLU A 52 -22.51 0.26 -29.25
C GLU A 52 -21.10 0.02 -28.64
N ASN A 53 -20.31 1.09 -28.57
CA ASN A 53 -18.97 1.06 -27.99
C ASN A 53 -19.00 0.66 -26.49
N ASP A 54 -19.90 1.24 -25.70
CA ASP A 54 -19.99 0.92 -24.27
C ASP A 54 -20.54 -0.49 -24.07
N SER A 55 -21.52 -0.92 -24.87
CA SER A 55 -22.03 -2.30 -24.86
C SER A 55 -20.90 -3.32 -25.13
N ASN A 56 -20.00 -3.01 -26.08
CA ASN A 56 -18.87 -3.86 -26.40
C ASN A 56 -17.87 -3.94 -25.23
N LYS A 57 -17.54 -2.82 -24.58
CA LYS A 57 -16.65 -2.81 -23.38
C LYS A 57 -17.18 -3.74 -22.27
N PHE A 58 -18.49 -3.68 -21.99
CA PHE A 58 -19.09 -4.58 -21.00
C PHE A 58 -19.01 -6.05 -21.44
N SER A 59 -19.23 -6.35 -22.72
CA SER A 59 -19.13 -7.72 -23.24
C SER A 59 -17.71 -8.26 -23.16
N GLU A 60 -16.72 -7.44 -23.44
CA GLU A 60 -15.30 -7.77 -23.29
C GLU A 60 -14.97 -8.02 -21.82
N ALA A 61 -15.41 -7.13 -20.91
CA ALA A 61 -15.20 -7.28 -19.46
C ALA A 61 -15.80 -8.58 -18.93
N ILE A 62 -17.03 -8.95 -19.34
CA ILE A 62 -17.63 -10.24 -18.98
C ILE A 62 -16.76 -11.40 -19.47
N SER A 63 -16.28 -11.33 -20.70
CA SER A 63 -15.45 -12.38 -21.29
C SER A 63 -14.14 -12.57 -20.53
N GLU A 64 -13.49 -11.48 -20.13
CA GLU A 64 -12.27 -11.52 -19.32
C GLU A 64 -12.53 -11.99 -17.88
N LEU A 65 -13.60 -11.53 -17.23
CA LEU A 65 -14.01 -12.00 -15.89
C LEU A 65 -14.26 -13.52 -15.88
N LYS A 66 -14.83 -14.08 -16.94
CA LYS A 66 -15.04 -15.54 -17.07
C LYS A 66 -13.74 -16.33 -17.09
N THR A 67 -12.62 -15.72 -17.44
CA THR A 67 -11.30 -16.37 -17.35
C THR A 67 -10.73 -16.37 -15.94
N GLY A 68 -11.35 -15.65 -14.99
CA GLY A 68 -10.86 -15.41 -13.64
C GLY A 68 -9.89 -14.23 -13.54
N LYS A 69 -9.76 -13.40 -14.60
CA LYS A 69 -8.90 -12.22 -14.59
C LYS A 69 -9.40 -11.20 -13.57
N PRO A 70 -8.55 -10.69 -12.68
CA PRO A 70 -8.93 -9.68 -11.70
C PRO A 70 -9.50 -8.42 -12.39
N PHE A 71 -10.59 -7.89 -11.85
CA PHE A 71 -11.24 -6.72 -12.45
C PHE A 71 -10.33 -5.49 -12.51
N GLN A 72 -9.40 -5.34 -11.57
CA GLN A 72 -8.42 -4.25 -11.57
C GLN A 72 -7.51 -4.32 -12.81
N GLN A 73 -7.11 -5.53 -13.24
CA GLN A 73 -6.31 -5.68 -14.46
C GLN A 73 -7.16 -5.50 -15.73
N ILE A 74 -8.47 -5.79 -15.68
CA ILE A 74 -9.38 -5.51 -16.80
C ILE A 74 -9.56 -4.00 -16.97
N LEU A 75 -9.69 -3.27 -15.86
CA LEU A 75 -9.81 -1.81 -15.85
C LEU A 75 -8.47 -1.10 -16.09
N GLY A 76 -7.34 -1.79 -15.83
CA GLY A 76 -6.01 -1.21 -15.86
C GLY A 76 -5.72 -0.25 -14.71
N GLU A 77 -6.56 -0.24 -13.67
CA GLU A 77 -6.44 0.65 -12.53
C GLU A 77 -7.04 0.05 -11.25
N THR A 78 -6.61 0.57 -10.11
CA THR A 78 -7.13 0.23 -8.79
C THR A 78 -7.12 1.45 -7.89
N GLU A 79 -7.90 1.41 -6.82
CA GLU A 79 -7.81 2.36 -5.72
C GLU A 79 -6.96 1.77 -4.59
N PHE A 80 -6.09 2.58 -4.02
CA PHE A 80 -5.25 2.22 -2.89
C PHE A 80 -4.94 3.48 -2.08
N TYR A 81 -5.11 3.42 -0.79
CA TYR A 81 -4.92 4.55 0.13
C TYR A 81 -5.72 5.81 -0.28
N GLY A 82 -6.95 5.62 -0.79
CA GLY A 82 -7.80 6.68 -1.31
C GLY A 82 -7.28 7.35 -2.60
N MET A 83 -6.32 6.75 -3.28
CA MET A 83 -5.72 7.25 -4.51
C MET A 83 -5.83 6.22 -5.63
N LYS A 84 -5.95 6.70 -6.87
CA LYS A 84 -5.99 5.87 -8.07
C LYS A 84 -4.58 5.50 -8.53
N PHE A 85 -4.36 4.21 -8.83
CA PHE A 85 -3.12 3.69 -9.38
C PHE A 85 -3.37 2.85 -10.62
N PHE A 86 -2.48 2.92 -11.60
CA PHE A 86 -2.47 2.03 -12.76
C PHE A 86 -1.83 0.70 -12.38
N VAL A 87 -2.45 -0.37 -12.85
CA VAL A 87 -1.97 -1.76 -12.67
C VAL A 87 -2.14 -2.54 -13.96
N ASN A 88 -1.37 -3.60 -14.14
CA ASN A 88 -1.48 -4.56 -15.24
C ASN A 88 -0.89 -5.92 -14.81
N GLU A 89 -0.70 -6.83 -15.77
CA GLU A 89 -0.14 -8.17 -15.55
C GLU A 89 1.32 -8.21 -15.10
N HIS A 90 2.02 -7.07 -15.07
CA HIS A 90 3.43 -7.00 -14.67
C HIS A 90 3.63 -6.57 -13.21
N VAL A 91 2.55 -6.23 -12.51
CA VAL A 91 2.60 -5.79 -11.11
C VAL A 91 1.63 -6.54 -10.22
N LEU A 92 1.97 -6.69 -8.96
CA LEU A 92 1.05 -7.17 -7.93
C LEU A 92 -0.10 -6.17 -7.79
N ILE A 93 -1.33 -6.66 -7.74
CA ILE A 93 -2.48 -5.85 -7.35
C ILE A 93 -2.34 -5.53 -5.85
N PRO A 94 -2.38 -4.26 -5.45
CA PRO A 94 -2.21 -3.86 -4.05
C PRO A 94 -3.17 -4.59 -3.11
N ARG A 95 -2.65 -4.97 -1.94
CA ARG A 95 -3.43 -5.63 -0.90
C ARG A 95 -3.76 -4.66 0.24
N PRO A 96 -4.90 -4.80 0.92
CA PRO A 96 -5.27 -3.95 2.06
C PRO A 96 -4.22 -3.95 3.18
N GLU A 97 -3.53 -5.07 3.40
CA GLU A 97 -2.50 -5.21 4.42
C GLU A 97 -1.30 -4.28 4.17
N THR A 98 -1.03 -3.94 2.91
CA THR A 98 0.02 -2.97 2.56
C THR A 98 -0.38 -1.53 2.94
N GLU A 99 -1.68 -1.20 3.03
CA GLU A 99 -2.13 0.08 3.60
C GLU A 99 -1.80 0.15 5.10
N GLU A 100 -1.98 -0.95 5.85
CA GLU A 100 -1.62 -1.01 7.27
C GLU A 100 -0.11 -0.83 7.49
N LEU A 101 0.72 -1.43 6.61
CA LEU A 101 2.17 -1.21 6.62
C LEU A 101 2.52 0.28 6.42
N LEU A 102 1.83 0.95 5.50
CA LEU A 102 2.04 2.37 5.24
C LEU A 102 1.58 3.25 6.42
N GLU A 103 0.43 2.95 7.03
CA GLU A 103 -0.02 3.68 8.23
C GLU A 103 0.98 3.55 9.37
N LEU A 104 1.49 2.35 9.62
CA LEU A 104 2.55 2.12 10.58
C LEU A 104 3.81 2.95 10.26
N ALA A 105 4.26 2.90 9.00
CA ALA A 105 5.46 3.61 8.57
C ALA A 105 5.31 5.13 8.71
N ILE A 106 4.19 5.69 8.24
CA ILE A 106 3.89 7.12 8.33
C ILE A 106 3.89 7.57 9.79
N GLY A 107 3.20 6.85 10.68
CA GLY A 107 3.14 7.15 12.11
C GLY A 107 4.52 7.14 12.77
N LYS A 108 5.28 6.05 12.62
CA LYS A 108 6.62 5.91 13.22
C LYS A 108 7.64 6.92 12.66
N ILE A 109 7.59 7.25 11.37
CA ILE A 109 8.45 8.28 10.76
C ILE A 109 8.12 9.67 11.32
N GLN A 110 6.84 9.98 11.52
CA GLN A 110 6.42 11.24 12.13
C GLN A 110 6.90 11.31 13.58
N ASP A 111 6.66 10.28 14.39
CA ASP A 111 7.08 10.22 15.78
C ASP A 111 8.59 10.38 15.94
N SER A 112 9.39 9.70 15.12
CA SER A 112 10.85 9.81 15.17
C SER A 112 11.37 11.22 14.89
N ARG A 113 10.64 12.00 14.08
CA ARG A 113 10.95 13.40 13.83
C ARG A 113 10.66 14.29 15.04
N PHE A 114 9.60 13.99 15.80
CA PHE A 114 9.29 14.70 17.04
C PHE A 114 10.30 14.41 18.15
N GLU A 115 10.71 13.15 18.35
CA GLU A 115 11.71 12.77 19.35
C GLU A 115 13.06 13.48 19.12
N ILE A 116 13.48 13.66 17.87
CA ILE A 116 14.71 14.40 17.52
C ILE A 116 14.56 15.89 17.85
N GLN A 117 13.36 16.45 17.79
CA GLN A 117 13.10 17.86 18.16
C GLN A 117 13.23 18.05 19.68
N ASP A 118 12.60 17.22 20.47
CA ASP A 118 12.62 17.34 21.94
C ASP A 118 14.04 17.14 22.51
N SER A 119 14.80 16.20 21.99
CA SER A 119 16.20 15.96 22.42
C SER A 119 17.14 17.15 22.15
N ARG A 120 16.83 18.05 21.22
CA ARG A 120 17.61 19.27 20.94
C ARG A 120 17.20 20.46 21.80
N PHE A 121 16.01 20.45 22.40
CA PHE A 121 15.54 21.50 23.31
C PHE A 121 16.12 21.37 24.73
N ASP A 122 16.63 20.20 25.10
CA ASP A 122 17.11 19.92 26.45
C ASP A 122 18.56 20.42 26.73
N ILE A 123 19.20 21.13 25.79
CA ILE A 123 20.59 21.59 25.93
C ILE A 123 20.77 23.09 26.15
N GLN A 124 19.74 23.86 26.45
CA GLN A 124 19.95 25.22 27.00
C GLN A 124 18.82 25.65 27.92
N GLY A 125 19.04 25.40 29.20
CA GLY A 125 18.54 26.18 30.37
C GLY A 125 17.33 27.04 30.22
N LEU A 126 16.12 26.50 30.45
CA LEU A 126 14.98 27.31 30.87
C LEU A 126 14.41 26.75 32.16
N LYS A 127 14.46 27.63 33.20
CA LYS A 127 13.91 27.36 34.51
C LYS A 127 12.42 27.01 34.42
N VAL A 128 12.09 25.86 34.98
CA VAL A 128 10.71 25.45 35.26
C VAL A 128 10.05 26.51 36.15
N PHE A 129 9.01 27.15 35.66
CA PHE A 129 8.05 27.83 36.53
C PHE A 129 6.95 26.80 36.83
N ASP A 130 7.04 26.28 38.04
CA ASP A 130 5.99 25.52 38.70
C ASP A 130 4.85 26.47 39.09
N SER A 131 3.64 26.26 38.61
CA SER A 131 2.44 26.80 39.21
C SER A 131 1.28 25.83 39.06
N ALA A 132 1.12 25.04 40.12
CA ALA A 132 -0.15 24.41 40.44
C ALA A 132 -1.17 25.47 40.82
N GLN A 133 -2.43 25.27 40.44
CA GLN A 133 -3.70 25.43 41.16
C GLN A 133 -4.87 25.55 40.19
N THR A 134 -5.70 24.54 40.16
CA THR A 134 -7.01 24.34 40.83
C THR A 134 -8.19 25.13 40.26
N ASP A 135 -9.16 24.33 39.91
CA ASP A 135 -10.58 24.34 40.26
C ASP A 135 -11.66 24.74 39.24
N ASN A 136 -12.60 23.81 39.21
CA ASN A 136 -14.08 23.90 39.11
C ASN A 136 -14.75 23.96 37.72
N ALA A 137 -15.30 22.86 37.32
CA ALA A 137 -16.69 22.35 37.52
C ALA A 137 -17.82 23.01 36.70
N GLU A 138 -18.65 22.11 36.14
CA GLU A 138 -20.06 22.26 35.72
C GLU A 138 -20.32 22.85 34.33
N THR A 139 -20.97 22.21 33.42
CA THR A 139 -22.26 21.53 33.36
C THR A 139 -22.53 20.98 31.95
N GLU A 140 -23.10 19.80 31.93
CA GLU A 140 -23.87 19.11 30.90
C GLU A 140 -24.48 19.91 29.76
N ARG A 141 -24.42 19.33 28.53
CA ARG A 141 -25.64 18.95 27.81
C ARG A 141 -25.32 17.94 26.66
N LEU A 142 -25.95 16.80 26.79
CA LEU A 142 -26.10 15.73 25.80
C LEU A 142 -26.59 16.27 24.45
N ARG A 143 -25.87 15.96 23.37
CA ARG A 143 -26.43 15.91 22.01
C ARG A 143 -25.99 14.61 21.36
N GLU A 144 -26.98 13.83 20.91
CA GLU A 144 -26.82 12.59 20.17
C GLU A 144 -25.98 12.80 18.89
N PRO A 145 -25.16 11.80 18.49
CA PRO A 145 -24.39 11.88 17.26
C PRO A 145 -25.26 11.56 16.05
N GLN A 146 -25.29 12.46 15.10
CA GLN A 146 -25.76 12.19 13.74
C GLN A 146 -24.63 11.49 12.96
N PRO A 147 -24.94 10.53 12.03
CA PRO A 147 -23.93 9.84 11.25
C PRO A 147 -23.38 10.78 10.17
N ASP A 148 -22.10 11.12 10.30
CA ASP A 148 -21.38 11.90 9.29
C ASP A 148 -20.78 10.95 8.25
N ASN A 149 -21.38 10.97 7.07
CA ASN A 149 -20.89 10.30 5.87
C ASN A 149 -19.96 11.27 5.10
N SER A 150 -18.72 11.39 5.51
CA SER A 150 -17.66 11.92 4.64
C SER A 150 -16.29 11.60 5.23
N LYS A 151 -15.80 10.39 4.99
CA LYS A 151 -14.38 10.10 5.16
C LYS A 151 -13.61 10.48 3.90
N THR A 152 -13.58 11.76 3.60
CA THR A 152 -12.44 12.36 2.91
C THR A 152 -11.50 12.82 4.02
N LEU A 153 -10.38 12.12 4.16
CA LEU A 153 -9.29 12.59 5.00
C LEU A 153 -8.84 13.96 4.48
N PRO A 154 -8.90 15.02 5.29
CA PRO A 154 -8.35 16.28 4.86
C PRO A 154 -6.84 16.13 4.78
N PHE A 155 -6.26 16.32 3.59
CA PHE A 155 -4.84 16.65 3.46
C PHE A 155 -4.62 18.01 4.17
N SER A 156 -4.56 17.99 5.48
CA SER A 156 -4.12 19.15 6.25
C SER A 156 -2.63 19.29 6.00
N ASN A 157 -2.28 20.36 5.30
CA ASN A 157 -0.93 20.78 5.02
C ASN A 157 -0.06 20.62 6.28
N PRO A 158 0.91 19.71 6.33
CA PRO A 158 1.79 19.61 7.48
C PRO A 158 2.64 20.88 7.49
N GLN A 159 2.59 21.62 8.60
CA GLN A 159 3.52 22.72 8.81
C GLN A 159 4.94 22.14 8.82
N THR A 160 5.67 22.42 7.76
CA THR A 160 7.05 21.99 7.55
C THR A 160 7.95 22.70 8.54
N LEU A 161 8.30 22.02 9.62
CA LEU A 161 9.41 22.45 10.47
C LEU A 161 10.68 21.73 10.01
N GLN A 162 11.50 22.44 9.25
CA GLN A 162 12.83 22.00 8.84
C GLN A 162 13.74 21.86 10.06
N LEU A 163 14.23 20.67 10.37
CA LEU A 163 15.15 20.43 11.48
C LEU A 163 16.32 19.49 11.23
N SER A 164 16.49 18.97 10.03
CA SER A 164 17.79 18.44 9.59
C SER A 164 18.18 19.15 8.28
N ASN A 165 19.45 19.48 8.13
CA ASN A 165 19.97 20.11 6.90
C ASN A 165 20.01 19.13 5.71
N SER A 166 19.53 17.90 5.87
CA SER A 166 19.46 16.88 4.83
C SER A 166 18.07 16.27 4.78
N PRO A 167 17.50 16.00 3.61
CA PRO A 167 16.23 15.31 3.46
C PRO A 167 16.31 13.89 3.98
N THR A 168 15.20 13.37 4.50
CA THR A 168 15.08 11.96 4.89
C THR A 168 15.19 11.08 3.65
N LYS A 169 16.08 10.09 3.68
CA LYS A 169 16.26 9.13 2.60
C LYS A 169 15.43 7.87 2.85
N ILE A 170 14.54 7.55 1.93
CA ILE A 170 13.65 6.39 2.01
C ILE A 170 13.96 5.44 0.85
N LEU A 171 14.06 4.15 1.14
CA LEU A 171 14.20 3.09 0.14
C LEU A 171 13.01 2.13 0.22
N ASP A 172 12.34 1.91 -0.92
CA ASP A 172 11.38 0.83 -1.13
C ASP A 172 12.02 -0.29 -1.96
N ILE A 173 11.96 -1.54 -1.45
CA ILE A 173 12.57 -2.71 -2.09
C ILE A 173 11.45 -3.62 -2.64
N GLY A 174 11.48 -3.89 -3.94
CA GLY A 174 10.42 -4.64 -4.64
C GLY A 174 9.17 -3.78 -4.86
N THR A 175 9.38 -2.61 -5.48
CA THR A 175 8.36 -1.55 -5.52
C THR A 175 7.12 -1.88 -6.35
N GLY A 176 7.21 -2.83 -7.29
CA GLY A 176 6.09 -3.19 -8.16
C GLY A 176 5.50 -1.98 -8.89
N SER A 177 4.23 -1.68 -8.62
CA SER A 177 3.52 -0.53 -9.22
C SER A 177 3.89 0.85 -8.64
N GLY A 178 4.83 0.91 -7.69
CA GLY A 178 5.30 2.17 -7.10
C GLY A 178 4.38 2.75 -6.02
N ILE A 179 3.45 2.01 -5.51
CA ILE A 179 2.44 2.49 -4.56
C ILE A 179 3.07 2.98 -3.27
N ILE A 180 3.91 2.15 -2.64
CA ILE A 180 4.55 2.47 -1.36
C ILE A 180 5.35 3.78 -1.46
N PRO A 181 6.30 3.93 -2.38
CA PRO A 181 7.13 5.14 -2.44
C PRO A 181 6.32 6.38 -2.85
N ILE A 182 5.26 6.23 -3.67
CA ILE A 182 4.39 7.35 -4.06
C ILE A 182 3.60 7.85 -2.85
N VAL A 183 2.97 6.96 -2.07
CA VAL A 183 2.26 7.34 -0.84
C VAL A 183 3.22 8.02 0.13
N LEU A 184 4.39 7.44 0.39
CA LEU A 184 5.38 8.03 1.30
C LEU A 184 5.85 9.41 0.81
N LYS A 185 6.10 9.58 -0.48
CA LYS A 185 6.47 10.88 -1.06
C LYS A 185 5.38 11.94 -0.90
N LYS A 186 4.09 11.54 -0.97
CA LYS A 186 2.95 12.44 -0.71
C LYS A 186 2.90 12.90 0.74
N PHE A 187 3.18 12.01 1.69
CA PHE A 187 3.21 12.36 3.11
C PHE A 187 4.48 13.08 3.54
N PHE A 188 5.60 12.82 2.85
CA PHE A 188 6.92 13.40 3.12
C PHE A 188 7.49 14.07 1.87
N PRO A 189 6.95 15.21 1.42
CA PRO A 189 7.33 15.84 0.15
C PRO A 189 8.82 16.16 0.03
N GLU A 190 9.49 16.46 1.15
CA GLU A 190 10.91 16.78 1.19
C GLU A 190 11.83 15.54 1.25
N ALA A 191 11.27 14.33 1.38
CA ALA A 191 12.08 13.12 1.43
C ALA A 191 12.69 12.81 0.05
N GLU A 192 13.91 12.29 0.05
CA GLU A 192 14.52 11.62 -1.11
C GLU A 192 14.06 10.17 -1.11
N VAL A 193 13.20 9.81 -2.06
CA VAL A 193 12.61 8.46 -2.14
C VAL A 193 13.21 7.72 -3.31
N SER A 194 13.83 6.58 -3.03
CA SER A 194 14.33 5.62 -4.02
C SER A 194 13.49 4.34 -3.98
N ALA A 195 13.34 3.70 -5.12
CA ALA A 195 12.56 2.47 -5.26
C ALA A 195 13.26 1.49 -6.20
N ILE A 196 13.43 0.25 -5.77
CA ILE A 196 14.12 -0.80 -6.51
C ILE A 196 13.12 -1.85 -6.97
N ASP A 197 13.24 -2.28 -8.22
CA ASP A 197 12.60 -3.49 -8.73
C ASP A 197 13.47 -4.16 -9.78
N ILE A 198 13.38 -5.50 -9.87
CA ILE A 198 14.06 -6.29 -10.89
C ILE A 198 13.34 -6.20 -12.25
N SER A 199 12.00 -6.03 -12.24
CA SER A 199 11.18 -5.94 -13.45
C SER A 199 11.21 -4.53 -14.03
N SER A 200 11.72 -4.40 -15.24
CA SER A 200 11.64 -3.16 -16.02
C SER A 200 10.21 -2.77 -16.34
N GLU A 201 9.36 -3.77 -16.58
CA GLU A 201 7.95 -3.59 -16.90
C GLU A 201 7.15 -3.07 -15.68
N ALA A 202 7.47 -3.57 -14.49
CA ALA A 202 6.90 -3.05 -13.25
C ALA A 202 7.32 -1.58 -13.03
N LEU A 203 8.60 -1.27 -13.27
CA LEU A 203 9.09 0.10 -13.16
C LEU A 203 8.48 1.07 -14.18
N GLU A 204 8.05 0.60 -15.36
CA GLU A 204 7.28 1.44 -16.30
C GLU A 204 5.93 1.84 -15.71
N ILE A 205 5.23 0.91 -15.06
CA ILE A 205 3.97 1.20 -14.35
C ILE A 205 4.22 2.13 -13.17
N ALA A 206 5.25 1.88 -12.38
CA ALA A 206 5.62 2.72 -11.24
C ALA A 206 5.92 4.17 -11.67
N LYS A 207 6.66 4.37 -12.74
CA LYS A 207 6.95 5.70 -13.32
C LYS A 207 5.68 6.39 -13.81
N ARG A 208 4.80 5.66 -14.51
CA ARG A 208 3.49 6.18 -14.94
C ARG A 208 2.65 6.64 -13.74
N ASN A 209 2.63 5.85 -12.66
CA ASN A 209 1.94 6.20 -11.43
C ASN A 209 2.57 7.44 -10.77
N ALA A 210 3.89 7.51 -10.68
CA ALA A 210 4.59 8.66 -10.12
C ALA A 210 4.32 9.95 -10.91
N GLU A 211 4.32 9.87 -12.25
CA GLU A 211 3.96 11.00 -13.13
C GLU A 211 2.51 11.44 -12.90
N PHE A 212 1.57 10.48 -12.87
CA PHE A 212 0.15 10.77 -12.61
C PHE A 212 -0.06 11.47 -11.27
N HIS A 213 0.66 11.03 -10.23
CA HIS A 213 0.61 11.61 -8.89
C HIS A 213 1.53 12.82 -8.71
N GLN A 214 2.30 13.22 -9.72
CA GLN A 214 3.24 14.35 -9.65
C GLN A 214 4.22 14.20 -8.48
N THR A 215 4.80 13.00 -8.35
CA THR A 215 5.81 12.67 -7.33
C THR A 215 7.15 12.38 -7.98
N GLU A 216 8.23 12.89 -7.40
CA GLU A 216 9.59 12.62 -7.86
C GLU A 216 10.19 11.47 -7.05
N ILE A 217 10.44 10.33 -7.72
CA ILE A 217 10.98 9.11 -7.14
C ILE A 217 12.12 8.60 -8.00
N ASN A 218 13.21 8.21 -7.36
CA ASN A 218 14.36 7.61 -8.02
C ASN A 218 14.13 6.11 -8.22
N PHE A 219 13.63 5.71 -9.40
CA PHE A 219 13.41 4.32 -9.77
C PHE A 219 14.69 3.66 -10.28
N ILE A 220 15.07 2.53 -9.66
CA ILE A 220 16.31 1.80 -9.93
C ILE A 220 15.94 0.39 -10.38
N ASN A 221 16.30 0.04 -11.64
CA ASN A 221 16.17 -1.34 -12.10
C ASN A 221 17.39 -2.13 -11.63
N LYS A 222 17.18 -3.02 -10.66
CA LYS A 222 18.26 -3.75 -9.99
C LYS A 222 17.73 -5.08 -9.43
N ASP A 223 18.50 -6.15 -9.61
CA ASP A 223 18.28 -7.41 -8.87
C ASP A 223 18.79 -7.25 -7.45
N TYR A 224 17.88 -6.96 -6.52
CA TYR A 224 18.19 -6.73 -5.13
C TYR A 224 18.91 -7.90 -4.43
N LEU A 225 18.64 -9.14 -4.84
CA LEU A 225 19.26 -10.31 -4.20
C LEU A 225 20.74 -10.47 -4.57
N THR A 226 21.14 -10.05 -5.76
CA THR A 226 22.49 -10.26 -6.27
C THR A 226 23.35 -8.99 -6.27
N GLU A 227 22.73 -7.83 -6.33
CA GLU A 227 23.43 -6.54 -6.37
C GLU A 227 23.47 -5.87 -4.99
N LYS A 228 24.43 -4.95 -4.82
CA LYS A 228 24.64 -4.23 -3.54
C LYS A 228 23.91 -2.89 -3.56
N LEU A 229 23.49 -2.45 -2.38
CA LEU A 229 23.11 -1.07 -2.15
C LEU A 229 24.34 -0.18 -2.13
N ASP A 230 24.20 1.05 -2.57
CA ASP A 230 25.31 2.02 -2.68
C ASP A 230 25.19 3.17 -1.68
N GLU A 231 23.99 3.37 -1.10
CA GLU A 231 23.69 4.49 -0.20
C GLU A 231 23.27 4.01 1.19
N VAL A 232 23.18 4.96 2.11
CA VAL A 232 22.60 4.77 3.45
C VAL A 232 21.25 5.48 3.49
N TYR A 233 20.25 4.81 4.05
CA TYR A 233 18.86 5.27 4.12
C TYR A 233 18.42 5.45 5.57
N ASP A 234 17.57 6.42 5.82
CA ASP A 234 16.94 6.62 7.13
C ASP A 234 15.76 5.66 7.34
N VAL A 235 15.13 5.27 6.22
CA VAL A 235 14.00 4.34 6.22
C VAL A 235 14.19 3.32 5.11
N ILE A 236 14.02 2.04 5.45
CA ILE A 236 13.89 0.94 4.49
C ILE A 236 12.51 0.32 4.68
N ILE A 237 11.76 0.19 3.58
CA ILE A 237 10.44 -0.44 3.56
C ILE A 237 10.38 -1.47 2.45
N SER A 238 9.65 -2.57 2.65
CA SER A 238 9.49 -3.59 1.62
C SER A 238 8.26 -4.44 1.84
N ASN A 239 7.56 -4.75 0.75
CA ASN A 239 6.65 -5.88 0.64
C ASN A 239 7.23 -6.85 -0.41
N PRO A 240 8.24 -7.67 -0.03
CA PRO A 240 8.95 -8.52 -0.98
C PRO A 240 8.15 -9.78 -1.31
N PRO A 241 8.45 -10.49 -2.40
CA PRO A 241 7.88 -11.81 -2.67
C PRO A 241 8.19 -12.78 -1.52
N TYR A 242 7.15 -13.26 -0.84
CA TYR A 242 7.28 -14.07 0.37
C TYR A 242 6.59 -15.44 0.31
N ILE A 243 5.97 -15.79 -0.81
CA ILE A 243 5.30 -17.08 -0.95
C ILE A 243 6.35 -18.14 -1.31
N GLY A 244 6.46 -19.16 -0.47
CA GLY A 244 7.31 -20.31 -0.77
C GLY A 244 6.76 -21.12 -1.94
N ILE A 245 7.65 -21.71 -2.75
CA ILE A 245 7.25 -22.55 -3.90
C ILE A 245 6.31 -23.69 -3.46
N GLU A 246 6.47 -24.19 -2.24
CA GLU A 246 5.64 -25.27 -1.67
C GLU A 246 4.21 -24.81 -1.33
N GLU A 247 3.98 -23.50 -1.14
CA GLU A 247 2.65 -22.93 -0.86
C GLU A 247 1.81 -22.71 -2.12
N ASN A 248 2.39 -22.91 -3.29
CA ASN A 248 1.74 -22.73 -4.59
C ASN A 248 0.34 -23.42 -4.71
N PRO A 249 0.08 -24.63 -4.17
CA PRO A 249 -1.25 -25.23 -4.25
C PRO A 249 -2.36 -24.48 -3.51
N GLU A 250 -2.01 -23.66 -2.51
CA GLU A 250 -2.96 -22.95 -1.64
C GLU A 250 -3.41 -21.60 -2.21
N ILE A 251 -2.75 -21.10 -3.25
CA ILE A 251 -3.05 -19.79 -3.84
C ILE A 251 -4.21 -19.90 -4.82
N GLU A 252 -5.10 -18.93 -4.81
CA GLU A 252 -6.22 -18.84 -5.73
C GLU A 252 -5.77 -18.82 -7.20
N VAL A 253 -6.56 -19.44 -8.07
CA VAL A 253 -6.28 -19.53 -9.52
C VAL A 253 -6.20 -18.14 -10.16
N SER A 254 -7.04 -17.21 -9.72
CA SER A 254 -7.05 -15.81 -10.17
C SER A 254 -5.72 -15.11 -9.92
N VAL A 255 -5.09 -15.37 -8.78
CA VAL A 255 -3.77 -14.79 -8.44
C VAL A 255 -2.67 -15.42 -9.29
N LYS A 256 -2.61 -16.76 -9.36
CA LYS A 256 -1.56 -17.48 -10.09
C LYS A 256 -1.55 -17.25 -11.60
N GLY A 257 -2.74 -17.07 -12.18
CA GLY A 257 -2.89 -16.98 -13.62
C GLY A 257 -2.63 -15.60 -14.20
N PHE A 258 -2.74 -14.57 -13.38
CA PHE A 258 -2.80 -13.17 -13.85
C PHE A 258 -1.83 -12.22 -13.17
N GLU A 259 -1.28 -12.58 -12.01
CA GLU A 259 -0.26 -11.76 -11.34
C GLU A 259 1.14 -12.35 -11.58
N PRO A 260 2.19 -11.51 -11.67
CA PRO A 260 3.51 -11.99 -12.05
C PRO A 260 4.11 -12.90 -10.96
N ASN A 261 4.61 -14.06 -11.37
CA ASN A 261 5.25 -15.00 -10.45
C ASN A 261 6.40 -14.38 -9.64
N LEU A 262 7.13 -13.43 -10.25
CA LEU A 262 8.21 -12.70 -9.60
C LEU A 262 7.74 -11.82 -8.45
N ALA A 263 6.50 -11.37 -8.46
CA ALA A 263 5.92 -10.56 -7.38
C ALA A 263 5.32 -11.39 -6.24
N LEU A 264 5.02 -12.66 -6.50
CA LEU A 264 4.36 -13.56 -5.56
C LEU A 264 5.35 -14.50 -4.86
N PHE A 265 6.19 -15.17 -5.66
CA PHE A 265 7.01 -16.29 -5.20
C PHE A 265 8.44 -15.87 -4.91
N SER A 266 8.97 -16.38 -3.80
CA SER A 266 10.42 -16.40 -3.58
C SER A 266 11.10 -17.11 -4.78
N PRO A 267 12.22 -16.59 -5.30
CA PRO A 267 12.90 -17.19 -6.44
C PRO A 267 13.57 -18.54 -6.10
N THR A 268 13.58 -18.91 -4.83
CA THR A 268 14.16 -20.16 -4.32
C THR A 268 13.18 -20.86 -3.37
N SER A 269 13.52 -22.06 -2.90
CA SER A 269 12.79 -22.73 -1.82
C SER A 269 12.90 -22.03 -0.46
N ASP A 270 13.82 -21.07 -0.30
CA ASP A 270 13.95 -20.26 0.92
C ASP A 270 13.01 -19.04 0.87
N ALA A 271 11.86 -19.15 1.52
CA ALA A 271 10.91 -18.05 1.63
C ALA A 271 11.43 -16.84 2.44
N LEU A 272 12.55 -17.00 3.17
CA LEU A 272 13.18 -15.95 3.96
C LEU A 272 14.33 -15.25 3.23
N ILE A 273 14.62 -15.56 1.99
CA ILE A 273 15.80 -15.07 1.26
C ILE A 273 15.87 -13.54 1.21
N PHE A 274 14.75 -12.87 0.91
CA PHE A 274 14.69 -11.40 0.89
C PHE A 274 14.92 -10.82 2.28
N TYR A 275 14.27 -11.39 3.30
CA TYR A 275 14.40 -10.92 4.68
C TYR A 275 15.82 -11.06 5.22
N ARG A 276 16.54 -12.16 4.91
CA ARG A 276 17.96 -12.33 5.25
C ARG A 276 18.82 -11.25 4.58
N LYS A 277 18.61 -11.02 3.29
CA LYS A 277 19.35 -9.99 2.56
C LYS A 277 19.09 -8.60 3.10
N ILE A 278 17.83 -8.26 3.40
CA ILE A 278 17.46 -6.98 4.01
C ILE A 278 18.11 -6.83 5.40
N ALA A 279 18.11 -7.89 6.24
CA ALA A 279 18.76 -7.87 7.55
C ALA A 279 20.27 -7.62 7.45
N GLU A 280 20.95 -8.22 6.47
CA GLU A 280 22.37 -7.96 6.21
C GLU A 280 22.63 -6.53 5.72
N ASP A 281 21.81 -6.04 4.82
CA ASP A 281 21.97 -4.70 4.28
C ASP A 281 21.66 -3.62 5.31
N CYS A 282 20.68 -3.81 6.19
CA CYS A 282 20.40 -2.88 7.28
C CYS A 282 21.60 -2.62 8.18
N LYS A 283 22.49 -3.60 8.37
CA LYS A 283 23.71 -3.41 9.15
C LYS A 283 24.62 -2.32 8.57
N LYS A 284 24.60 -2.08 7.26
CA LYS A 284 25.49 -1.16 6.54
C LYS A 284 24.76 0.02 5.92
N HIS A 285 23.52 -0.20 5.47
CA HIS A 285 22.77 0.71 4.62
C HIS A 285 21.54 1.31 5.31
N LEU A 286 21.22 0.90 6.55
CA LEU A 286 20.27 1.62 7.39
C LEU A 286 21.07 2.53 8.35
N ALA A 287 20.66 3.79 8.44
CA ALA A 287 21.30 4.77 9.32
C ALA A 287 21.15 4.38 10.80
N GLU A 288 21.99 4.94 11.67
CA GLU A 288 21.78 4.84 13.12
C GLU A 288 20.45 5.49 13.49
N ASN A 289 19.66 4.82 14.31
CA ASN A 289 18.25 5.13 14.61
C ASN A 289 17.31 5.06 13.37
N GLY A 290 17.78 4.51 12.25
CA GLY A 290 16.97 4.31 11.06
C GLY A 290 15.85 3.28 11.27
N LEU A 291 14.80 3.37 10.47
CA LEU A 291 13.59 2.58 10.61
C LEU A 291 13.45 1.56 9.50
N LEU A 292 13.01 0.36 9.87
CA LEU A 292 12.71 -0.75 8.96
C LEU A 292 11.24 -1.12 9.06
N PHE A 293 10.60 -1.30 7.91
CA PHE A 293 9.21 -1.76 7.79
C PHE A 293 9.12 -2.87 6.77
N LEU A 294 8.55 -4.02 7.15
CA LEU A 294 8.38 -5.17 6.26
C LEU A 294 6.97 -5.72 6.34
N GLU A 295 6.38 -6.00 5.20
CA GLU A 295 5.28 -6.95 5.11
C GLU A 295 5.86 -8.36 5.02
N ILE A 296 5.22 -9.33 5.70
CA ILE A 296 5.78 -10.68 5.84
C ILE A 296 4.74 -11.77 5.59
N ASN A 297 5.24 -12.98 5.27
CA ASN A 297 4.42 -14.18 5.30
C ASN A 297 3.95 -14.48 6.73
N GLN A 298 2.64 -14.51 6.95
CA GLN A 298 2.03 -14.76 8.27
C GLN A 298 2.50 -16.08 8.93
N LYS A 299 2.89 -17.07 8.13
CA LYS A 299 3.36 -18.37 8.62
C LYS A 299 4.79 -18.32 9.16
N LEU A 300 5.56 -17.29 8.80
CA LEU A 300 7.00 -17.15 9.08
C LEU A 300 7.32 -15.94 9.97
N GLY A 301 6.34 -15.40 10.71
CA GLY A 301 6.49 -14.19 11.50
C GLY A 301 7.63 -14.29 12.53
N LYS A 302 7.69 -15.38 13.28
CA LYS A 302 8.73 -15.59 14.31
C LYS A 302 10.10 -15.80 13.70
N GLU A 303 10.20 -16.59 12.65
CA GLU A 303 11.45 -16.86 11.93
C GLU A 303 12.00 -15.58 11.29
N THR A 304 11.12 -14.73 10.75
CA THR A 304 11.50 -13.43 10.20
C THR A 304 11.97 -12.48 11.30
N LEU A 305 11.24 -12.41 12.42
CA LEU A 305 11.61 -11.58 13.58
C LEU A 305 13.01 -11.91 14.10
N GLU A 306 13.38 -13.19 14.18
CA GLU A 306 14.69 -13.63 14.67
C GLU A 306 15.87 -13.06 13.85
N LEU A 307 15.67 -12.79 12.55
CA LEU A 307 16.70 -12.24 11.68
C LEU A 307 17.13 -10.81 12.08
N TYR A 308 16.26 -10.09 12.77
CA TYR A 308 16.46 -8.67 13.10
C TYR A 308 16.78 -8.41 14.58
N LYS A 309 16.70 -9.40 15.46
CA LYS A 309 17.00 -9.24 16.89
C LYS A 309 18.44 -8.81 17.16
N GLU A 310 19.36 -9.20 16.29
CA GLU A 310 20.75 -8.78 16.38
C GLU A 310 20.99 -7.56 15.48
N GLY A 311 21.34 -6.43 16.08
CA GLY A 311 21.65 -5.20 15.35
C GLY A 311 20.54 -4.16 15.29
N PHE A 312 19.39 -4.43 15.93
CA PHE A 312 18.31 -3.47 16.12
C PHE A 312 18.10 -3.20 17.62
N SER A 313 17.89 -1.95 17.98
CA SER A 313 17.61 -1.54 19.37
C SER A 313 16.19 -1.87 19.78
N ASP A 314 15.28 -1.89 18.83
CA ASP A 314 13.88 -2.26 18.99
C ASP A 314 13.40 -3.00 17.74
N VAL A 315 12.68 -4.12 17.93
CA VAL A 315 12.08 -4.88 16.82
C VAL A 315 10.78 -5.53 17.28
N GLU A 316 9.72 -5.29 16.53
CA GLU A 316 8.38 -5.75 16.83
C GLU A 316 7.80 -6.59 15.68
N LEU A 317 7.10 -7.68 16.04
CA LEU A 317 6.24 -8.43 15.14
C LEU A 317 4.79 -7.98 15.37
N LEU A 318 4.18 -7.40 14.36
CA LEU A 318 2.86 -6.77 14.44
C LEU A 318 1.85 -7.57 13.61
N LYS A 319 0.60 -7.51 14.08
CA LYS A 319 -0.53 -8.18 13.47
C LYS A 319 -1.32 -7.22 12.58
N ASP A 320 -1.90 -7.77 11.51
CA ASP A 320 -2.91 -7.09 10.71
C ASP A 320 -4.27 -7.01 11.45
N MET A 321 -5.22 -6.27 10.91
CA MET A 321 -6.58 -6.17 11.46
C MET A 321 -7.31 -7.50 11.53
N SER A 322 -6.88 -8.50 10.75
CA SER A 322 -7.41 -9.87 10.81
C SER A 322 -6.78 -10.72 11.91
N GLY A 323 -5.76 -10.19 12.62
CA GLY A 323 -5.06 -10.84 13.73
C GLY A 323 -3.93 -11.78 13.31
N ASN A 324 -3.52 -11.76 12.05
CA ASN A 324 -2.38 -12.55 11.56
C ASN A 324 -1.06 -11.78 11.74
N ASP A 325 0.04 -12.49 11.98
CA ASP A 325 1.38 -11.91 11.96
C ASP A 325 1.65 -11.38 10.54
N ARG A 326 1.82 -10.06 10.38
CA ARG A 326 1.86 -9.45 9.04
C ARG A 326 2.99 -8.47 8.82
N MET A 327 3.47 -7.81 9.87
CA MET A 327 4.46 -6.76 9.71
C MET A 327 5.61 -6.92 10.70
N ILE A 328 6.81 -6.54 10.26
CA ILE A 328 7.96 -6.30 11.14
C ILE A 328 8.24 -4.79 11.11
N PHE A 329 8.32 -4.23 12.30
CA PHE A 329 8.92 -2.92 12.55
C PHE A 329 10.27 -3.10 13.21
N GLY A 330 11.28 -2.30 12.83
CA GLY A 330 12.59 -2.30 13.49
C GLY A 330 13.17 -0.90 13.56
N ARG A 331 13.88 -0.59 14.67
CA ARG A 331 14.72 0.60 14.85
C ARG A 331 16.16 0.12 15.09
N LYS A 332 17.11 0.55 14.25
CA LYS A 332 18.53 0.23 14.39
C LYS A 332 19.19 0.93 15.56
#